data_c2ceceb43398488e31190de62589a8ff
#
_entry.id   c2ceceb43398488e31190de62589a8ff
#
_cell.length_a   1.000
_cell.length_b   1.000
_cell.length_c   1.000
_cell.angle_alpha   90.00
_cell.angle_beta   90.00
_cell.angle_gamma   90.00
#
_symmetry.space_group_name_H-M   'P 1'
#
loop_
_entity.id
_entity.type
_entity.pdbx_description
1 polymer ?
#
loop_
_entity_poly.entity_id
_entity_poly.type
_entity_poly.pdbx_seq_one_letter_code
_entity_poly.pdbx_strand_id
1 'polypeptide(L)'
;TAIQFRMLNIGKGPAVWSPRAQCDRGKFIWEWRTILDHTDNLDIWQDQAEELLVENGEAVGVRTIWGAEFFAKSIIITAGTFLNGLMHIGRKMVEGGRCAEPAVHHFTESITRWGITTARMKTGTPVRIDKRSVHFEDMEIQPGDSDFHQFSYMGEHRVLKQLPCWTCYTNNKVHETLKSGLADSPLYNGQIQSTGPRYCPSIETKLVTFPDKDQHPLFLEPEGEDTNE
;
A
#
# COMPACT_ATOMS: atom_id res chain seq x y z
N THR A 1 12.71 -8.62 9.54
CA THR A 1 11.43 -8.86 8.83
C THR A 1 11.59 -8.89 7.31
N ALA A 2 12.71 -8.35 6.77
CA ALA A 2 12.96 -8.37 5.33
C ALA A 2 13.18 -9.80 4.81
N ILE A 3 12.56 -10.11 3.69
CA ILE A 3 12.66 -11.40 2.99
C ILE A 3 13.29 -11.25 1.62
N GLN A 4 13.42 -10.05 1.08
CA GLN A 4 14.19 -9.77 -0.12
C GLN A 4 14.68 -8.32 -0.15
N PHE A 5 15.91 -8.11 -0.59
CA PHE A 5 16.46 -6.79 -0.87
C PHE A 5 16.79 -6.63 -2.35
N ARG A 6 16.48 -5.45 -2.89
CA ARG A 6 16.87 -5.09 -4.25
C ARG A 6 17.15 -3.60 -4.38
N MET A 7 18.17 -3.27 -5.16
CA MET A 7 18.39 -1.90 -5.64
C MET A 7 17.58 -1.67 -6.91
N LEU A 8 16.60 -0.80 -6.86
CA LEU A 8 15.79 -0.44 -8.02
C LEU A 8 16.47 0.67 -8.84
N ASN A 9 16.12 0.75 -10.11
CA ASN A 9 16.56 1.78 -11.04
C ASN A 9 18.08 1.80 -11.32
N ILE A 10 18.80 0.71 -11.12
CA ILE A 10 20.26 0.63 -11.36
C ILE A 10 20.63 1.15 -12.75
N GLY A 11 19.89 0.76 -13.79
CA GLY A 11 20.13 1.19 -15.17
C GLY A 11 19.88 2.68 -15.46
N LYS A 12 19.33 3.44 -14.49
CA LYS A 12 19.03 4.87 -14.66
C LYS A 12 20.09 5.80 -14.03
N GLY A 13 21.10 5.22 -13.40
CA GLY A 13 22.18 5.94 -12.75
C GLY A 13 21.97 6.19 -11.24
N PRO A 14 23.07 6.50 -10.52
CA PRO A 14 23.09 6.54 -9.05
C PRO A 14 22.11 7.53 -8.40
N ALA A 15 21.81 8.63 -9.07
CA ALA A 15 20.91 9.68 -8.54
C ALA A 15 19.47 9.18 -8.28
N VAL A 16 19.06 8.08 -8.91
CA VAL A 16 17.73 7.50 -8.79
C VAL A 16 17.73 6.06 -8.27
N TRP A 17 18.87 5.57 -7.80
CA TRP A 17 18.93 4.29 -7.13
C TRP A 17 18.06 4.31 -5.88
N SER A 18 17.20 3.30 -5.77
CA SER A 18 16.21 3.23 -4.72
C SER A 18 16.26 1.85 -4.09
N PRO A 19 16.78 1.72 -2.86
CA PRO A 19 16.76 0.45 -2.16
C PRO A 19 15.32 0.05 -1.84
N ARG A 20 14.99 -1.22 -2.04
CA ARG A 20 13.71 -1.83 -1.69
C ARG A 20 13.94 -3.04 -0.80
N ALA A 21 13.28 -3.07 0.35
CA ALA A 21 13.15 -4.29 1.14
C ALA A 21 11.70 -4.77 1.07
N GLN A 22 11.51 -5.99 0.63
CA GLN A 22 10.27 -6.70 0.82
C GLN A 22 10.30 -7.37 2.18
N CYS A 23 9.25 -7.21 2.96
CA CYS A 23 9.15 -7.75 4.31
C CYS A 23 8.08 -8.83 4.38
N ASP A 24 8.32 -9.83 5.23
CA ASP A 24 7.27 -10.70 5.73
C ASP A 24 6.26 -9.86 6.48
N ARG A 25 5.03 -9.85 6.00
CA ARG A 25 3.97 -8.99 6.51
C ARG A 25 3.63 -9.27 7.97
N GLY A 26 3.52 -10.55 8.33
CA GLY A 26 3.20 -10.95 9.69
C GLY A 26 4.31 -10.57 10.67
N LYS A 27 5.56 -10.85 10.31
CA LYS A 27 6.74 -10.47 11.11
C LYS A 27 6.89 -8.95 11.23
N PHE A 28 6.61 -8.21 10.16
CA PHE A 28 6.69 -6.74 10.18
C PHE A 28 5.67 -6.14 11.16
N ILE A 29 4.44 -6.61 11.15
CA ILE A 29 3.38 -6.16 12.07
C ILE A 29 3.78 -6.47 13.52
N TRP A 30 4.27 -7.68 13.77
CA TRP A 30 4.65 -8.12 15.11
C TRP A 30 5.85 -7.34 15.68
N GLU A 31 6.88 -7.15 14.87
CA GLU A 31 8.07 -6.36 15.27
C GLU A 31 7.71 -4.92 15.61
N TRP A 32 6.93 -4.26 14.76
CA TRP A 32 6.46 -2.91 15.05
C TRP A 32 5.61 -2.86 16.31
N ARG A 33 4.71 -3.81 16.50
CA ARG A 33 3.90 -3.88 17.71
C ARG A 33 4.79 -4.02 18.96
N THR A 34 5.77 -4.91 18.90
CA THR A 34 6.73 -5.10 20.01
C THR A 34 7.51 -3.82 20.31
N ILE A 35 8.02 -3.14 19.30
CA ILE A 35 8.75 -1.88 19.47
C ILE A 35 7.85 -0.81 20.11
N LEU A 36 6.63 -0.66 19.61
CA LEU A 36 5.69 0.36 20.11
C LEU A 36 5.28 0.07 21.56
N ASP A 37 4.97 -1.18 21.90
CA ASP A 37 4.58 -1.57 23.27
C ASP A 37 5.71 -1.37 24.30
N HIS A 38 6.98 -1.29 23.85
CA HIS A 38 8.14 -1.04 24.69
C HIS A 38 8.69 0.39 24.57
N THR A 39 7.97 1.29 23.91
CA THR A 39 8.40 2.69 23.77
C THR A 39 7.89 3.49 24.96
N ASP A 40 8.81 4.10 25.70
CA ASP A 40 8.47 4.94 26.85
C ASP A 40 7.61 6.14 26.46
N ASN A 41 6.64 6.48 27.32
CA ASN A 41 5.69 7.59 27.13
C ASN A 41 4.84 7.48 25.85
N LEU A 42 4.58 6.27 25.39
CA LEU A 42 3.69 5.98 24.28
C LEU A 42 2.51 5.14 24.76
N ASP A 43 1.31 5.70 24.67
CA ASP A 43 0.06 4.98 24.89
C ASP A 43 -0.60 4.66 23.54
N ILE A 44 -1.09 3.43 23.38
CA ILE A 44 -1.81 2.98 22.18
C ILE A 44 -3.27 2.77 22.54
N TRP A 45 -4.14 3.49 21.83
CA TRP A 45 -5.57 3.37 21.99
C TRP A 45 -6.19 2.86 20.69
N GLN A 46 -6.94 1.77 20.76
CA GLN A 46 -7.64 1.19 19.62
C GLN A 46 -9.06 1.70 19.56
N ASP A 47 -9.30 2.70 18.72
CA ASP A 47 -10.60 3.28 18.47
C ASP A 47 -10.61 4.02 17.12
N GLN A 48 -11.78 4.46 16.68
CA GLN A 48 -11.94 5.25 15.46
C GLN A 48 -12.04 6.74 15.83
N ALA A 49 -11.14 7.54 15.28
CA ALA A 49 -11.22 8.99 15.38
C ALA A 49 -12.40 9.51 14.55
N GLU A 50 -13.25 10.35 15.14
CA GLU A 50 -14.45 10.90 14.51
C GLU A 50 -14.38 12.41 14.30
N GLU A 51 -13.78 13.14 15.23
CA GLU A 51 -13.76 14.60 15.18
C GLU A 51 -12.44 15.19 15.65
N LEU A 52 -11.98 16.22 14.96
CA LEU A 52 -10.91 17.09 15.43
C LEU A 52 -11.49 18.14 16.38
N LEU A 53 -11.02 18.19 17.61
CA LEU A 53 -11.42 19.19 18.59
C LEU A 53 -10.60 20.47 18.36
N VAL A 54 -11.31 21.58 18.22
CA VAL A 54 -10.69 22.90 17.97
C VAL A 54 -11.28 23.93 18.93
N GLU A 55 -10.42 24.65 19.62
CA GLU A 55 -10.77 25.78 20.50
C GLU A 55 -10.00 27.03 20.05
N ASN A 56 -10.70 28.15 19.93
CA ASN A 56 -10.11 29.43 19.51
C ASN A 56 -9.29 29.38 18.21
N GLY A 57 -9.62 28.44 17.29
CA GLY A 57 -8.90 28.25 16.02
C GLY A 57 -7.66 27.36 16.11
N GLU A 58 -7.38 26.77 17.27
CA GLU A 58 -6.27 25.84 17.49
C GLU A 58 -6.79 24.43 17.68
N ALA A 59 -6.15 23.45 17.06
CA ALA A 59 -6.44 22.03 17.27
C ALA A 59 -5.96 21.62 18.65
N VAL A 60 -6.86 21.17 19.52
CA VAL A 60 -6.57 20.85 20.93
C VAL A 60 -6.73 19.35 21.24
N GLY A 61 -7.36 18.58 20.35
CA GLY A 61 -7.61 17.17 20.65
C GLY A 61 -8.33 16.44 19.52
N VAL A 62 -8.68 15.20 19.83
CA VAL A 62 -9.45 14.31 18.96
C VAL A 62 -10.52 13.63 19.79
N ARG A 63 -11.74 13.52 19.24
CA ARG A 63 -12.83 12.70 19.79
C ARG A 63 -12.98 11.43 18.99
N THR A 64 -13.20 10.32 19.68
CA THR A 64 -13.46 9.02 19.07
C THR A 64 -14.96 8.76 18.92
N ILE A 65 -15.30 7.73 18.13
CA ILE A 65 -16.70 7.31 17.90
C ILE A 65 -17.43 6.91 19.19
N TRP A 66 -16.70 6.42 20.19
CA TRP A 66 -17.26 6.08 21.50
C TRP A 66 -17.32 7.26 22.49
N GLY A 67 -16.92 8.44 22.03
CA GLY A 67 -16.97 9.67 22.80
C GLY A 67 -15.77 9.91 23.73
N ALA A 68 -14.72 9.11 23.65
CA ALA A 68 -13.47 9.40 24.35
C ALA A 68 -12.77 10.61 23.70
N GLU A 69 -12.27 11.52 24.52
CA GLU A 69 -11.56 12.71 24.08
C GLU A 69 -10.11 12.66 24.54
N PHE A 70 -9.22 12.91 23.61
CA PHE A 70 -7.78 12.97 23.84
C PHE A 70 -7.28 14.38 23.53
N PHE A 71 -6.69 15.03 24.50
CA PHE A 71 -6.16 16.38 24.36
C PHE A 71 -4.65 16.36 24.18
N ALA A 72 -4.14 17.17 23.25
CA ALA A 72 -2.73 17.25 22.95
C ALA A 72 -2.34 18.63 22.40
N LYS A 73 -1.06 19.00 22.57
CA LYS A 73 -0.49 20.23 22.00
C LYS A 73 -0.32 20.17 20.49
N SER A 74 -0.24 18.97 19.91
CA SER A 74 -0.09 18.74 18.49
C SER A 74 -0.80 17.44 18.09
N ILE A 75 -1.45 17.45 16.92
CA ILE A 75 -2.18 16.31 16.37
C ILE A 75 -1.57 15.99 15.01
N ILE A 76 -1.22 14.71 14.81
CA ILE A 76 -0.68 14.19 13.55
C ILE A 76 -1.66 13.18 12.99
N ILE A 77 -2.18 13.44 11.77
CA ILE A 77 -3.14 12.58 11.09
C ILE A 77 -2.40 11.70 10.08
N THR A 78 -2.41 10.38 10.30
CA THR A 78 -1.77 9.38 9.43
C THR A 78 -2.77 8.31 9.01
N ALA A 79 -3.95 8.75 8.56
CA ALA A 79 -5.14 7.92 8.38
C ALA A 79 -5.08 6.92 7.20
N GLY A 80 -4.00 6.87 6.43
CA GLY A 80 -3.84 5.91 5.34
C GLY A 80 -4.97 5.99 4.31
N THR A 81 -5.66 4.87 4.09
CA THR A 81 -6.76 4.74 3.11
C THR A 81 -8.15 4.82 3.74
N PHE A 82 -8.25 5.19 5.01
CA PHE A 82 -9.50 5.05 5.78
C PHE A 82 -10.46 6.23 5.65
N LEU A 83 -9.97 7.48 5.49
CA LEU A 83 -10.84 8.65 5.41
C LEU A 83 -11.70 8.60 4.15
N ASN A 84 -13.02 8.44 4.36
CA ASN A 84 -14.00 8.19 3.31
C ASN A 84 -13.56 7.07 2.36
N GLY A 85 -12.92 6.02 2.90
CA GLY A 85 -12.37 4.92 2.15
C GLY A 85 -13.42 4.20 1.32
N LEU A 86 -13.10 3.92 0.05
CA LEU A 86 -13.97 3.19 -0.87
C LEU A 86 -13.14 2.21 -1.68
N MET A 87 -13.42 0.94 -1.51
CA MET A 87 -12.77 -0.14 -2.25
C MET A 87 -13.56 -0.50 -3.51
N HIS A 88 -12.88 -0.53 -4.64
CA HIS A 88 -13.44 -0.99 -5.91
C HIS A 88 -12.93 -2.42 -6.17
N ILE A 89 -13.84 -3.38 -6.22
CA ILE A 89 -13.53 -4.80 -6.44
C ILE A 89 -14.39 -5.28 -7.62
N GLY A 90 -13.82 -5.29 -8.81
CA GLY A 90 -14.59 -5.46 -10.05
C GLY A 90 -15.66 -4.37 -10.16
N ARG A 91 -16.91 -4.76 -10.32
CA ARG A 91 -18.05 -3.83 -10.40
C ARG A 91 -18.67 -3.46 -9.04
N LYS A 92 -18.15 -4.03 -7.94
CA LYS A 92 -18.65 -3.74 -6.61
C LYS A 92 -17.85 -2.61 -5.96
N MET A 93 -18.56 -1.75 -5.25
CA MET A 93 -17.99 -0.74 -4.39
C MET A 93 -18.35 -1.07 -2.94
N VAL A 94 -17.34 -1.11 -2.09
CA VAL A 94 -17.49 -1.43 -0.67
C VAL A 94 -16.80 -0.35 0.15
N GLU A 95 -17.53 0.27 1.06
CA GLU A 95 -16.96 1.23 1.99
C GLU A 95 -15.97 0.55 2.92
N GLY A 96 -14.80 1.15 3.06
CA GLY A 96 -13.72 0.61 3.88
C GLY A 96 -12.36 1.13 3.43
N GLY A 97 -11.44 1.23 4.36
CA GLY A 97 -10.04 1.57 4.07
C GLY A 97 -9.21 0.35 3.71
N ARG A 98 -9.66 -0.84 4.15
CA ARG A 98 -9.05 -2.14 3.95
C ARG A 98 -10.14 -3.22 4.02
N CYS A 99 -9.89 -4.40 3.46
CA CYS A 99 -10.82 -5.51 3.52
C CYS A 99 -11.18 -5.85 4.96
N ALA A 100 -12.49 -5.91 5.25
CA ALA A 100 -13.09 -6.12 6.57
C ALA A 100 -12.83 -5.00 7.62
N GLU A 101 -12.29 -3.86 7.21
CA GLU A 101 -12.09 -2.72 8.11
C GLU A 101 -12.90 -1.51 7.61
N PRO A 102 -13.74 -0.88 8.47
CA PRO A 102 -14.67 0.17 8.06
C PRO A 102 -13.94 1.45 7.61
N ALA A 103 -14.64 2.25 6.82
CA ALA A 103 -14.19 3.61 6.51
C ALA A 103 -14.50 4.56 7.66
N VAL A 104 -13.74 5.65 7.74
CA VAL A 104 -13.96 6.77 8.67
C VAL A 104 -14.57 7.92 7.90
N HIS A 105 -15.82 8.28 8.18
CA HIS A 105 -16.55 9.28 7.41
C HIS A 105 -16.45 10.69 8.01
N HIS A 106 -16.84 10.88 9.25
CA HIS A 106 -17.01 12.20 9.86
C HIS A 106 -15.71 12.97 10.09
N PHE A 107 -14.58 12.28 10.22
CA PHE A 107 -13.31 12.95 10.47
C PHE A 107 -12.87 13.86 9.31
N THR A 108 -13.13 13.44 8.07
CA THR A 108 -12.85 14.27 6.89
C THR A 108 -13.66 15.56 6.90
N GLU A 109 -14.95 15.47 7.25
CA GLU A 109 -15.83 16.63 7.35
C GLU A 109 -15.36 17.58 8.46
N SER A 110 -14.93 17.02 9.58
CA SER A 110 -14.41 17.77 10.71
C SER A 110 -13.20 18.61 10.33
N ILE A 111 -12.19 18.02 9.71
CA ILE A 111 -10.97 18.76 9.29
C ILE A 111 -11.25 19.77 8.17
N THR A 112 -12.17 19.45 7.25
CA THR A 112 -12.54 20.35 6.14
C THR A 112 -13.26 21.60 6.65
N ARG A 113 -14.09 21.45 7.68
CA ARG A 113 -14.76 22.59 8.36
C ARG A 113 -13.77 23.63 8.86
N TRP A 114 -12.56 23.22 9.22
CA TRP A 114 -11.47 24.08 9.68
C TRP A 114 -10.53 24.55 8.56
N GLY A 115 -10.94 24.40 7.30
CA GLY A 115 -10.24 24.94 6.16
C GLY A 115 -9.14 24.05 5.57
N ILE A 116 -9.01 22.81 6.03
CA ILE A 116 -8.08 21.85 5.44
C ILE A 116 -8.69 21.29 4.15
N THR A 117 -8.08 21.60 3.03
CA THR A 117 -8.52 21.09 1.73
C THR A 117 -8.20 19.60 1.62
N THR A 118 -9.21 18.81 1.29
CA THR A 118 -9.06 17.37 1.08
C THR A 118 -9.28 17.00 -0.38
N ALA A 119 -8.61 15.95 -0.84
CA ALA A 119 -8.80 15.40 -2.17
C ALA A 119 -8.78 13.86 -2.12
N ARG A 120 -9.43 13.25 -3.10
CA ARG A 120 -9.41 11.79 -3.22
C ARG A 120 -8.16 11.35 -3.97
N MET A 121 -7.54 10.28 -3.49
CA MET A 121 -6.43 9.62 -4.16
C MET A 121 -6.78 8.15 -4.41
N LYS A 122 -6.35 7.64 -5.58
CA LYS A 122 -6.50 6.23 -5.94
C LYS A 122 -5.19 5.50 -5.70
N THR A 123 -5.26 4.37 -5.03
CA THR A 123 -4.15 3.41 -4.97
C THR A 123 -4.62 2.04 -5.49
N GLY A 124 -3.73 1.29 -6.13
CA GLY A 124 -4.01 -0.07 -6.59
C GLY A 124 -3.50 -1.09 -5.58
N THR A 125 -4.27 -2.17 -5.42
CA THR A 125 -3.86 -3.32 -4.63
C THR A 125 -3.76 -4.54 -5.55
N PRO A 126 -2.63 -5.25 -5.60
CA PRO A 126 -2.50 -6.48 -6.38
C PRO A 126 -3.38 -7.58 -5.78
N VAL A 127 -3.83 -8.50 -6.64
CA VAL A 127 -4.56 -9.69 -6.21
C VAL A 127 -3.66 -10.59 -5.36
N ARG A 128 -4.25 -11.30 -4.43
CA ARG A 128 -3.60 -12.40 -3.69
C ARG A 128 -3.90 -13.70 -4.41
N ILE A 129 -2.88 -14.52 -4.58
CA ILE A 129 -2.95 -15.79 -5.30
C ILE A 129 -2.52 -16.90 -4.33
N ASP A 130 -3.25 -18.02 -4.34
CA ASP A 130 -2.83 -19.20 -3.60
C ASP A 130 -1.59 -19.80 -4.26
N LYS A 131 -0.48 -19.79 -3.54
CA LYS A 131 0.83 -20.32 -3.95
C LYS A 131 0.75 -21.74 -4.51
N ARG A 132 -0.17 -22.55 -3.98
CA ARG A 132 -0.36 -23.95 -4.41
C ARG A 132 -0.96 -24.08 -5.81
N SER A 133 -1.52 -23.01 -6.36
CA SER A 133 -2.08 -22.94 -7.71
C SER A 133 -1.09 -22.39 -8.75
N VAL A 134 0.12 -22.04 -8.34
CA VAL A 134 1.11 -21.40 -9.20
C VAL A 134 2.07 -22.43 -9.80
N HIS A 135 2.29 -22.34 -11.11
CA HIS A 135 3.27 -23.12 -11.86
C HIS A 135 4.59 -22.34 -11.93
N PHE A 136 5.40 -22.46 -10.88
CA PHE A 136 6.67 -21.72 -10.77
C PHE A 136 7.70 -22.11 -11.81
N GLU A 137 7.62 -23.34 -12.34
CA GLU A 137 8.47 -23.87 -13.40
C GLU A 137 8.36 -23.08 -14.71
N ASP A 138 7.25 -22.40 -14.93
CA ASP A 138 6.98 -21.58 -16.12
C ASP A 138 7.45 -20.13 -15.95
N MET A 139 8.10 -19.78 -14.85
CA MET A 139 8.46 -18.42 -14.49
C MET A 139 9.94 -18.21 -14.29
N GLU A 140 10.40 -17.00 -14.55
CA GLU A 140 11.80 -16.61 -14.30
C GLU A 140 11.99 -16.27 -12.81
N ILE A 141 12.99 -16.89 -12.19
CA ILE A 141 13.36 -16.60 -10.80
C ILE A 141 14.05 -15.25 -10.72
N GLN A 142 13.56 -14.39 -9.83
CA GLN A 142 14.16 -13.11 -9.52
C GLN A 142 14.74 -13.13 -8.09
N PRO A 143 16.05 -13.39 -7.93
CA PRO A 143 16.69 -13.37 -6.62
C PRO A 143 16.81 -11.94 -6.08
N GLY A 144 17.02 -11.82 -4.77
CA GLY A 144 17.47 -10.57 -4.17
C GLY A 144 18.93 -10.26 -4.47
N ASP A 145 19.33 -9.01 -4.24
CA ASP A 145 20.72 -8.58 -4.40
C ASP A 145 21.57 -9.11 -3.24
N SER A 146 22.76 -9.65 -3.54
CA SER A 146 23.66 -10.26 -2.55
C SER A 146 24.42 -9.25 -1.72
N ASP A 147 24.61 -8.07 -2.25
CA ASP A 147 25.43 -6.97 -1.71
C ASP A 147 24.59 -5.82 -1.15
N PHE A 148 23.27 -5.98 -1.08
CA PHE A 148 22.42 -5.05 -0.37
C PHE A 148 22.50 -5.33 1.15
N HIS A 149 22.66 -4.29 1.92
CA HIS A 149 23.00 -4.45 3.31
C HIS A 149 21.85 -4.09 4.25
N GLN A 150 21.46 -2.83 4.33
CA GLN A 150 20.38 -2.37 5.22
C GLN A 150 20.01 -0.93 4.91
N PHE A 151 18.82 -0.50 5.39
CA PHE A 151 18.41 0.90 5.27
C PHE A 151 19.06 1.81 6.30
N SER A 152 19.32 1.27 7.50
CA SER A 152 19.92 2.04 8.58
C SER A 152 21.43 2.11 8.42
N TYR A 153 22.01 3.28 8.69
CA TYR A 153 23.45 3.45 8.87
C TYR A 153 23.92 3.04 10.26
N MET A 154 23.00 2.69 11.15
CA MET A 154 23.23 2.28 12.53
C MET A 154 23.05 0.78 12.67
N GLY A 155 23.88 0.14 13.48
CA GLY A 155 23.75 -1.27 13.82
C GLY A 155 24.60 -2.21 12.97
N GLU A 156 24.56 -3.48 13.33
CA GLU A 156 25.35 -4.53 12.68
C GLU A 156 24.66 -5.05 11.42
N HIS A 157 25.45 -5.41 10.44
CA HIS A 157 25.02 -6.13 9.25
C HIS A 157 24.40 -7.47 9.60
N ARG A 158 23.16 -7.68 9.23
CA ARG A 158 22.50 -8.99 9.33
C ARG A 158 22.39 -9.63 7.94
N VAL A 159 22.95 -10.80 7.79
CA VAL A 159 22.71 -11.63 6.62
C VAL A 159 21.35 -12.30 6.80
N LEU A 160 20.41 -11.93 5.95
CA LEU A 160 19.06 -12.51 5.94
C LEU A 160 18.96 -13.57 4.84
N LYS A 161 18.26 -14.66 5.13
CA LYS A 161 17.87 -15.61 4.10
C LYS A 161 16.84 -14.94 3.21
N GLN A 162 17.20 -14.67 1.96
CA GLN A 162 16.30 -14.05 1.00
C GLN A 162 15.43 -15.09 0.30
N LEU A 163 14.16 -14.73 0.06
CA LEU A 163 13.25 -15.47 -0.79
C LEU A 163 13.28 -14.88 -2.19
N PRO A 164 13.20 -15.70 -3.24
CA PRO A 164 13.05 -15.19 -4.59
C PRO A 164 11.64 -14.65 -4.82
N CYS A 165 11.53 -13.71 -5.75
CA CYS A 165 10.29 -13.43 -6.47
C CYS A 165 10.33 -14.13 -7.83
N TRP A 166 9.22 -14.11 -8.55
CA TRP A 166 9.14 -14.69 -9.89
C TRP A 166 8.58 -13.66 -10.87
N THR A 167 9.11 -13.70 -12.07
CA THR A 167 8.64 -12.83 -13.17
C THR A 167 7.89 -13.69 -14.19
N CYS A 168 6.71 -13.25 -14.57
CA CYS A 168 5.96 -13.74 -15.72
C CYS A 168 5.50 -12.58 -16.58
N TYR A 169 4.89 -12.88 -17.72
CA TYR A 169 4.51 -11.85 -18.69
C TYR A 169 3.05 -12.03 -19.12
N THR A 170 2.41 -10.90 -19.37
CA THR A 170 1.11 -10.91 -20.06
C THR A 170 1.31 -11.33 -21.54
N ASN A 171 0.25 -11.76 -22.18
CA ASN A 171 0.21 -12.10 -23.60
C ASN A 171 -0.99 -11.45 -24.30
N ASN A 172 -1.11 -11.61 -25.60
CA ASN A 172 -2.19 -11.02 -26.38
C ASN A 172 -3.59 -11.40 -25.88
N LYS A 173 -3.79 -12.66 -25.48
CA LYS A 173 -5.09 -13.12 -24.96
C LYS A 173 -5.46 -12.37 -23.67
N VAL A 174 -4.49 -12.17 -22.78
CA VAL A 174 -4.65 -11.37 -21.56
C VAL A 174 -4.96 -9.92 -21.92
N HIS A 175 -4.22 -9.34 -22.90
CA HIS A 175 -4.46 -7.97 -23.35
C HIS A 175 -5.85 -7.77 -23.91
N GLU A 176 -6.33 -8.68 -24.76
CA GLU A 176 -7.69 -8.63 -25.32
C GLU A 176 -8.75 -8.69 -24.22
N THR A 177 -8.58 -9.61 -23.26
CA THR A 177 -9.49 -9.72 -22.12
C THR A 177 -9.52 -8.44 -21.29
N LEU A 178 -8.35 -7.87 -20.96
CA LEU A 178 -8.27 -6.64 -20.19
C LEU A 178 -8.83 -5.43 -20.96
N LYS A 179 -8.54 -5.33 -22.25
CA LYS A 179 -9.07 -4.26 -23.11
C LYS A 179 -10.60 -4.29 -23.18
N SER A 180 -11.20 -5.48 -23.23
CA SER A 180 -12.68 -5.61 -23.24
C SER A 180 -13.32 -5.11 -21.93
N GLY A 181 -12.60 -5.09 -20.83
CA GLY A 181 -13.07 -4.61 -19.53
C GLY A 181 -12.75 -3.15 -19.22
N LEU A 182 -11.99 -2.44 -20.07
CA LEU A 182 -11.55 -1.07 -19.77
C LEU A 182 -12.73 -0.09 -19.60
N ALA A 183 -13.81 -0.26 -20.35
CA ALA A 183 -15.01 0.57 -20.24
C ALA A 183 -15.70 0.42 -18.87
N ASP A 184 -15.54 -0.72 -18.21
CA ASP A 184 -16.08 -0.99 -16.87
C ASP A 184 -15.10 -0.62 -15.76
N SER A 185 -13.84 -0.34 -16.09
CA SER A 185 -12.83 0.01 -15.08
C SER A 185 -13.16 1.35 -14.42
N PRO A 186 -13.22 1.40 -13.08
CA PRO A 186 -13.48 2.65 -12.36
C PRO A 186 -12.49 3.77 -12.66
N LEU A 187 -11.30 3.41 -13.13
CA LEU A 187 -10.25 4.37 -13.53
C LEU A 187 -10.60 5.09 -14.84
N TYR A 188 -11.32 4.43 -15.75
CA TYR A 188 -11.60 4.93 -17.09
C TYR A 188 -13.08 5.26 -17.35
N ASN A 189 -13.99 4.80 -16.49
CA ASN A 189 -15.44 5.09 -16.62
C ASN A 189 -15.88 6.36 -15.88
N GLY A 190 -14.94 7.12 -15.27
CA GLY A 190 -15.23 8.36 -14.57
C GLY A 190 -15.68 8.21 -13.11
N GLN A 191 -15.78 7.00 -12.57
CA GLN A 191 -16.11 6.78 -11.15
C GLN A 191 -15.00 7.26 -10.21
N ILE A 192 -13.74 7.07 -10.59
CA ILE A 192 -12.59 7.58 -9.85
C ILE A 192 -12.13 8.89 -10.47
N GLN A 193 -12.51 10.00 -9.84
CA GLN A 193 -12.06 11.35 -10.20
C GLN A 193 -10.94 11.75 -9.23
N SER A 194 -9.76 11.21 -9.42
CA SER A 194 -8.62 11.53 -8.57
C SER A 194 -7.31 11.52 -9.34
N THR A 195 -6.35 12.27 -8.84
CA THR A 195 -4.97 12.16 -9.29
C THR A 195 -4.36 10.92 -8.63
N GLY A 196 -4.10 9.88 -9.41
CA GLY A 196 -3.41 8.68 -8.92
C GLY A 196 -1.99 9.01 -8.45
N PRO A 197 -1.42 8.24 -7.53
CA PRO A 197 -0.01 8.39 -7.17
C PRO A 197 0.87 8.13 -8.40
N ARG A 198 1.92 8.92 -8.55
CA ARG A 198 2.79 8.94 -9.75
C ARG A 198 3.39 7.57 -10.10
N TYR A 199 3.54 6.69 -9.11
CA TYR A 199 4.25 5.41 -9.24
C TYR A 199 3.42 4.19 -8.85
N CYS A 200 2.10 4.23 -9.06
CA CYS A 200 1.25 3.06 -8.88
C CYS A 200 0.53 2.71 -10.20
N PRO A 201 1.25 2.30 -11.26
CA PRO A 201 0.64 1.92 -12.52
C PRO A 201 -0.05 0.57 -12.37
N SER A 202 -1.37 0.54 -12.59
CA SER A 202 -2.10 -0.70 -12.77
C SER A 202 -1.80 -1.31 -14.14
N ILE A 203 -2.19 -2.55 -14.37
CA ILE A 203 -2.03 -3.21 -15.67
C ILE A 203 -2.84 -2.50 -16.74
N GLU A 204 -4.02 -1.97 -16.41
CA GLU A 204 -4.84 -1.17 -17.33
C GLU A 204 -4.10 0.06 -17.82
N THR A 205 -3.42 0.76 -16.90
CA THR A 205 -2.61 1.94 -17.25
C THR A 205 -1.47 1.58 -18.20
N LYS A 206 -0.83 0.42 -17.99
CA LYS A 206 0.23 -0.06 -18.90
C LYS A 206 -0.30 -0.33 -20.30
N LEU A 207 -1.48 -0.95 -20.40
CA LEU A 207 -2.12 -1.24 -21.70
C LEU A 207 -2.53 0.02 -22.46
N VAL A 208 -2.98 1.05 -21.77
CA VAL A 208 -3.38 2.33 -22.37
C VAL A 208 -2.16 3.16 -22.76
N THR A 209 -1.14 3.19 -21.89
CA THR A 209 0.08 4.00 -22.11
C THR A 209 1.02 3.37 -23.16
N PHE A 210 1.07 2.05 -23.23
CA PHE A 210 1.96 1.30 -24.11
C PHE A 210 1.19 0.27 -24.93
N PRO A 211 0.26 0.71 -25.83
CA PRO A 211 -0.65 -0.17 -26.55
C PRO A 211 0.05 -1.12 -27.53
N ASP A 212 1.23 -0.75 -28.00
CA ASP A 212 2.00 -1.50 -29.02
C ASP A 212 2.92 -2.57 -28.40
N LYS A 213 2.92 -2.70 -27.05
CA LYS A 213 3.71 -3.76 -26.41
C LYS A 213 2.95 -5.08 -26.39
N ASP A 214 3.56 -6.13 -26.88
CA ASP A 214 3.01 -7.48 -26.91
C ASP A 214 2.91 -8.12 -25.54
N GLN A 215 3.71 -7.64 -24.57
CA GLN A 215 3.76 -8.19 -23.22
C GLN A 215 4.18 -7.15 -22.18
N HIS A 216 3.71 -7.32 -20.95
CA HIS A 216 4.13 -6.56 -19.78
C HIS A 216 4.59 -7.50 -18.67
N PRO A 217 5.70 -7.17 -17.97
CA PRO A 217 6.17 -7.97 -16.85
C PRO A 217 5.21 -7.85 -15.66
N LEU A 218 4.96 -8.99 -15.04
CA LEU A 218 4.26 -9.16 -13.78
C LEU A 218 5.22 -9.82 -12.78
N PHE A 219 5.12 -9.44 -11.52
CA PHE A 219 5.95 -9.98 -10.46
C PHE A 219 5.06 -10.72 -9.47
N LEU A 220 5.39 -11.99 -9.20
CA LEU A 220 4.87 -12.74 -8.07
C LEU A 220 5.81 -12.57 -6.90
N GLU A 221 5.29 -12.05 -5.82
CA GLU A 221 6.04 -11.74 -4.62
C GLU A 221 5.39 -12.47 -3.43
N PRO A 222 6.15 -13.22 -2.60
CA PRO A 222 5.58 -13.86 -1.42
C PRO A 222 5.17 -12.83 -0.37
N GLU A 223 4.04 -13.02 0.29
CA GLU A 223 3.59 -12.19 1.43
C GLU A 223 4.41 -12.46 2.71
N GLY A 224 5.09 -13.60 2.79
CA GLY A 224 5.90 -14.00 3.93
C GLY A 224 6.59 -15.33 3.71
N GLU A 225 7.35 -15.79 4.72
CA GLU A 225 8.10 -17.05 4.66
C GLU A 225 7.18 -18.26 4.77
N ASP A 226 6.19 -18.20 5.65
CA ASP A 226 5.34 -19.32 6.04
C ASP A 226 3.86 -19.12 5.63
N THR A 227 3.62 -18.55 4.44
CA THR A 227 2.27 -18.32 3.92
C THR A 227 2.06 -19.01 2.57
N ASN A 228 0.80 -19.26 2.23
CA ASN A 228 0.38 -19.72 0.91
C ASN A 228 -0.02 -18.55 -0.02
N GLU A 229 0.26 -17.32 0.38
CA GLU A 229 0.00 -16.11 -0.39
C GLU A 229 1.29 -15.44 -0.87
#